data_c335ec659f73268e727cd7499c1e21c6
#
_entry.id   c335ec659f73268e727cd7499c1e21c6
#
_cell.length_a   1.000
_cell.length_b   1.000
_cell.length_c   1.000
_cell.angle_alpha   90.00
_cell.angle_beta   90.00
_cell.angle_gamma   90.00
#
_symmetry.space_group_name_H-M   'P 1'
#
loop_
_entity.id
_entity.type
_entity.pdbx_description
1 polymer ?
#
loop_
_entity_poly.entity_id
_entity_poly.type
_entity_poly.pdbx_seq_one_letter_code
_entity_poly.pdbx_strand_id
1 'polypeptide(L)'
;MVTVRFRPEPPLVADASVWINLVAGGRAEDVLRALAKPTIIPSIALGELERGRDRGRSAYAGIKRLIAAGYVSVIDLPEAAADIYLSLVGGRASQTLDDGEAATLAIALHLRATALIDERKAIGIAAARFPDLTVATTTDLLLSAHVRSVLDADTLAAALFASLTQARMRVPDHLLSEVCDCLGPDRTQLCLSLPARVRTGLNEIVAAPLIRDVD
;
A
#
# COMPACT_ATOMS: atom_id res chain seq x y z
N MET A 1 2.31 -34.47 -23.38
CA MET A 1 3.00 -33.17 -23.46
C MET A 1 2.18 -32.17 -22.67
N VAL A 2 2.57 -31.84 -21.43
CA VAL A 2 1.83 -30.90 -20.58
C VAL A 2 2.27 -29.50 -20.99
N THR A 3 1.39 -28.75 -21.63
CA THR A 3 1.63 -27.34 -21.97
C THR A 3 1.46 -26.53 -20.70
N VAL A 4 2.55 -26.21 -20.02
CA VAL A 4 2.55 -25.25 -18.91
C VAL A 4 2.18 -23.89 -19.51
N ARG A 5 0.93 -23.46 -19.35
CA ARG A 5 0.52 -22.08 -19.68
C ARG A 5 1.12 -21.16 -18.61
N PHE A 6 2.18 -20.48 -18.96
CA PHE A 6 2.70 -19.36 -18.16
C PHE A 6 1.60 -18.29 -18.12
N ARG A 7 0.90 -18.18 -16.98
CA ARG A 7 0.05 -17.01 -16.74
C ARG A 7 0.99 -15.93 -16.23
N PRO A 8 1.10 -14.78 -16.92
CA PRO A 8 1.84 -13.66 -16.36
C PRO A 8 1.23 -13.31 -15.00
N GLU A 9 2.08 -12.97 -14.05
CA GLU A 9 1.66 -12.48 -12.73
C GLU A 9 0.73 -11.27 -12.92
N PRO A 10 -0.36 -11.15 -12.12
CA PRO A 10 -1.26 -10.03 -12.24
C PRO A 10 -0.52 -8.71 -12.01
N PRO A 11 -0.79 -7.67 -12.81
CA PRO A 11 -0.18 -6.38 -12.63
C PRO A 11 -0.59 -5.75 -11.29
N LEU A 12 0.14 -4.72 -10.87
CA LEU A 12 -0.17 -3.90 -9.71
C LEU A 12 -0.73 -2.57 -10.18
N VAL A 13 -1.83 -2.12 -9.59
CA VAL A 13 -2.37 -0.77 -9.81
C VAL A 13 -2.31 -0.02 -8.49
N ALA A 14 -1.50 1.04 -8.43
CA ALA A 14 -1.17 1.73 -7.20
C ALA A 14 -1.74 3.14 -7.13
N ASP A 15 -2.40 3.45 -6.02
CA ASP A 15 -2.94 4.75 -5.67
C ASP A 15 -1.83 5.77 -5.32
N ALA A 16 -2.16 7.05 -5.31
CA ALA A 16 -1.27 8.15 -4.96
C ALA A 16 -0.61 7.99 -3.59
N SER A 17 -1.35 7.52 -2.58
CA SER A 17 -0.86 7.29 -1.21
C SER A 17 0.30 6.29 -1.17
N VAL A 18 0.22 5.22 -1.95
CA VAL A 18 1.27 4.19 -2.07
C VAL A 18 2.55 4.79 -2.62
N TRP A 19 2.45 5.64 -3.64
CA TRP A 19 3.63 6.30 -4.22
C TRP A 19 4.28 7.29 -3.27
N ILE A 20 3.48 8.03 -2.48
CA ILE A 20 3.98 8.91 -1.43
C ILE A 20 4.83 8.10 -0.44
N ASN A 21 4.33 6.95 -0.01
CA ASN A 21 5.00 6.08 0.95
C ASN A 21 6.28 5.43 0.37
N LEU A 22 6.20 4.85 -0.83
CA LEU A 22 7.35 4.20 -1.47
C LEU A 22 8.49 5.19 -1.79
N VAL A 23 8.15 6.37 -2.30
CA VAL A 23 9.16 7.40 -2.60
C VAL A 23 9.80 7.93 -1.32
N ALA A 24 9.02 8.15 -0.26
CA ALA A 24 9.55 8.55 1.04
C ALA A 24 10.49 7.48 1.64
N GLY A 25 10.21 6.21 1.43
CA GLY A 25 11.07 5.08 1.82
C GLY A 25 12.42 5.04 1.09
N GLY A 26 12.56 5.76 -0.02
CA GLY A 26 13.82 5.92 -0.77
C GLY A 26 14.28 4.66 -1.52
N ARG A 27 13.46 3.60 -1.56
CA ARG A 27 13.79 2.31 -2.18
C ARG A 27 12.76 1.83 -3.22
N ALA A 28 11.96 2.75 -3.76
CA ALA A 28 10.89 2.42 -4.69
C ALA A 28 11.37 1.60 -5.90
N GLU A 29 12.52 1.94 -6.49
CA GLU A 29 13.08 1.21 -7.62
C GLU A 29 13.47 -0.23 -7.24
N ASP A 30 14.15 -0.42 -6.09
CA ASP A 30 14.55 -1.74 -5.61
C ASP A 30 13.33 -2.61 -5.33
N VAL A 31 12.28 -2.02 -4.73
CA VAL A 31 11.00 -2.69 -4.48
C VAL A 31 10.34 -3.15 -5.79
N LEU A 32 10.22 -2.26 -6.78
CA LEU A 32 9.61 -2.59 -8.07
C LEU A 32 10.42 -3.66 -8.82
N ARG A 33 11.75 -3.58 -8.75
CA ARG A 33 12.63 -4.60 -9.33
C ARG A 33 12.47 -5.96 -8.65
N ALA A 34 12.36 -5.98 -7.31
CA ALA A 34 12.15 -7.22 -6.55
C ALA A 34 10.82 -7.89 -6.90
N LEU A 35 9.76 -7.10 -7.08
CA LEU A 35 8.43 -7.62 -7.43
C LEU A 35 8.36 -8.15 -8.85
N ALA A 36 9.15 -7.58 -9.78
CA ALA A 36 9.20 -7.96 -11.20
C ALA A 36 7.82 -8.03 -11.88
N LYS A 37 6.87 -7.18 -11.42
CA LYS A 37 5.49 -7.13 -11.93
C LYS A 37 5.24 -5.83 -12.68
N PRO A 38 4.43 -5.85 -13.76
CA PRO A 38 3.95 -4.62 -14.37
C PRO A 38 3.25 -3.76 -13.30
N THR A 39 3.72 -2.53 -13.12
CA THR A 39 3.15 -1.62 -12.13
C THR A 39 2.58 -0.38 -12.82
N ILE A 40 1.38 -0.04 -12.44
CA ILE A 40 0.54 0.97 -13.09
C ILE A 40 0.16 2.03 -12.08
N ILE A 41 0.14 3.29 -12.53
CA ILE A 41 -0.54 4.39 -11.84
C ILE A 41 -1.66 4.92 -12.73
N PRO A 42 -2.89 5.07 -12.22
CA PRO A 42 -3.94 5.81 -12.92
C PRO A 42 -3.52 7.26 -13.19
N SER A 43 -3.83 7.82 -14.37
CA SER A 43 -3.53 9.22 -14.68
C SER A 43 -4.18 10.18 -13.68
N ILE A 44 -5.35 9.82 -13.17
CA ILE A 44 -6.08 10.57 -12.12
C ILE A 44 -5.23 10.64 -10.84
N ALA A 45 -4.72 9.52 -10.34
CA ALA A 45 -3.87 9.46 -9.14
C ALA A 45 -2.52 10.18 -9.36
N LEU A 46 -1.95 10.08 -10.56
CA LEU A 46 -0.75 10.85 -10.91
C LEU A 46 -1.01 12.36 -10.88
N GLY A 47 -2.17 12.81 -11.38
CA GLY A 47 -2.60 14.21 -11.33
C GLY A 47 -2.81 14.72 -9.90
N GLU A 48 -3.22 13.86 -8.96
CA GLU A 48 -3.29 14.22 -7.53
C GLU A 48 -1.91 14.47 -6.94
N LEU A 49 -0.92 13.63 -7.26
CA LEU A 49 0.46 13.84 -6.84
C LEU A 49 1.04 15.15 -7.39
N GLU A 50 0.73 15.48 -8.65
CA GLU A 50 1.17 16.72 -9.29
C GLU A 50 0.60 17.97 -8.62
N ARG A 51 -0.69 17.94 -8.28
CA ARG A 51 -1.38 19.03 -7.58
C ARG A 51 -1.09 19.06 -6.07
N GLY A 52 -0.52 17.98 -5.54
CA GLY A 52 -0.24 17.82 -4.12
C GLY A 52 0.74 18.84 -3.58
N ARG A 53 0.67 19.12 -2.25
CA ARG A 53 1.65 19.92 -1.54
C ARG A 53 2.92 19.09 -1.30
N ASP A 54 3.83 19.55 -0.49
CA ASP A 54 5.20 19.06 -0.30
C ASP A 54 5.44 17.55 -0.52
N ARG A 55 4.68 16.68 0.15
CA ARG A 55 4.82 15.22 -0.02
C ARG A 55 4.35 14.74 -1.39
N GLY A 56 3.26 15.30 -1.89
CA GLY A 56 2.77 15.00 -3.23
C GLY A 56 3.78 15.40 -4.30
N ARG A 57 4.38 16.59 -4.21
CA ARG A 57 5.40 17.05 -5.16
C ARG A 57 6.66 16.20 -5.13
N SER A 58 7.13 15.80 -3.95
CA SER A 58 8.27 14.90 -3.80
C SER A 58 7.98 13.54 -4.42
N ALA A 59 6.79 12.98 -4.15
CA ALA A 59 6.33 11.72 -4.73
C ALA A 59 6.18 11.83 -6.26
N TYR A 60 5.60 12.94 -6.76
CA TYR A 60 5.48 13.20 -8.20
C TYR A 60 6.84 13.20 -8.90
N ALA A 61 7.82 13.91 -8.34
CA ALA A 61 9.18 13.92 -8.90
C ALA A 61 9.82 12.51 -8.87
N GLY A 62 9.57 11.75 -7.81
CA GLY A 62 10.04 10.37 -7.68
C GLY A 62 9.43 9.43 -8.71
N ILE A 63 8.09 9.45 -8.84
CA ILE A 63 7.39 8.58 -9.77
C ILE A 63 7.69 8.93 -11.23
N LYS A 64 7.88 10.21 -11.57
CA LYS A 64 8.31 10.62 -12.93
C LYS A 64 9.63 9.96 -13.32
N ARG A 65 10.58 9.81 -12.41
CA ARG A 65 11.83 9.08 -12.65
C ARG A 65 11.57 7.59 -12.89
N LEU A 66 10.69 6.97 -12.11
CA LEU A 66 10.34 5.56 -12.28
C LEU A 66 9.61 5.29 -13.60
N ILE A 67 8.74 6.23 -14.02
CA ILE A 67 8.09 6.18 -15.34
C ILE A 67 9.13 6.30 -16.47
N ALA A 68 10.01 7.27 -16.37
CA ALA A 68 11.07 7.48 -17.37
C ALA A 68 12.04 6.27 -17.46
N ALA A 69 12.26 5.58 -16.35
CA ALA A 69 13.06 4.36 -16.29
C ALA A 69 12.30 3.08 -16.73
N GLY A 70 11.00 3.19 -17.05
CA GLY A 70 10.17 2.07 -17.52
C GLY A 70 9.67 1.13 -16.43
N TYR A 71 9.80 1.48 -15.15
CA TYR A 71 9.27 0.68 -14.02
C TYR A 71 7.78 0.83 -13.83
N VAL A 72 7.21 1.96 -14.24
CA VAL A 72 5.80 2.32 -14.00
C VAL A 72 5.17 2.80 -15.30
N SER A 73 3.98 2.31 -15.59
CA SER A 73 3.15 2.75 -16.71
C SER A 73 2.02 3.64 -16.20
N VAL A 74 1.70 4.70 -16.94
CA VAL A 74 0.52 5.53 -16.69
C VAL A 74 -0.59 5.06 -17.60
N ILE A 75 -1.79 4.86 -17.06
CA ILE A 75 -2.96 4.59 -17.90
C ILE A 75 -4.13 5.49 -17.51
N ASP A 76 -4.88 5.89 -18.51
CA ASP A 76 -6.17 6.56 -18.34
C ASP A 76 -7.24 5.55 -17.92
N LEU A 77 -8.32 6.04 -17.31
CA LEU A 77 -9.46 5.21 -16.96
C LEU A 77 -10.07 4.63 -18.26
N PRO A 78 -10.05 3.29 -18.45
CA PRO A 78 -10.68 2.68 -19.61
C PRO A 78 -12.19 2.91 -19.59
N GLU A 79 -12.80 3.10 -20.77
CA GLU A 79 -14.26 3.24 -20.90
C GLU A 79 -15.02 2.07 -20.24
N ALA A 80 -14.52 0.85 -20.41
CA ALA A 80 -15.07 -0.36 -19.78
C ALA A 80 -15.00 -0.38 -18.25
N ALA A 81 -14.21 0.50 -17.62
CA ALA A 81 -14.11 0.66 -16.17
C ALA A 81 -14.93 1.87 -15.64
N ALA A 82 -15.51 2.68 -16.53
CA ALA A 82 -16.17 3.93 -16.17
C ALA A 82 -17.37 3.73 -15.25
N ASP A 83 -18.22 2.73 -15.48
CA ASP A 83 -19.38 2.46 -14.63
C ASP A 83 -18.96 2.08 -13.19
N ILE A 84 -17.90 1.30 -13.06
CA ILE A 84 -17.34 0.94 -11.74
C ILE A 84 -16.84 2.20 -11.05
N TYR A 85 -16.04 3.01 -11.74
CA TYR A 85 -15.53 4.28 -11.22
C TYR A 85 -16.65 5.19 -10.75
N LEU A 86 -17.65 5.46 -11.60
CA LEU A 86 -18.81 6.32 -11.27
C LEU A 86 -19.58 5.79 -10.06
N SER A 87 -19.72 4.48 -9.92
CA SER A 87 -20.36 3.85 -8.75
C SER A 87 -19.57 4.00 -7.45
N LEU A 88 -18.26 4.29 -7.54
CA LEU A 88 -17.38 4.49 -6.38
C LEU A 88 -17.29 5.95 -5.96
N VAL A 89 -17.38 6.91 -6.89
CA VAL A 89 -17.35 8.35 -6.59
C VAL A 89 -18.73 8.94 -6.29
N GLY A 90 -19.80 8.29 -6.80
CA GLY A 90 -21.18 8.75 -6.63
C GLY A 90 -21.85 8.18 -5.39
N GLY A 91 -22.65 8.99 -4.68
CA GLY A 91 -23.49 8.53 -3.58
C GLY A 91 -23.24 9.22 -2.26
N ARG A 92 -23.49 8.49 -1.15
CA ARG A 92 -23.29 9.04 0.21
C ARG A 92 -21.79 9.06 0.56
N ALA A 93 -21.33 10.12 1.22
CA ALA A 93 -19.93 10.32 1.58
C ALA A 93 -19.28 9.14 2.34
N SER A 94 -20.07 8.37 3.11
CA SER A 94 -19.58 7.17 3.79
C SER A 94 -19.31 5.97 2.86
N GLN A 95 -19.82 6.01 1.62
CA GLN A 95 -19.78 4.93 0.64
C GLN A 95 -19.03 5.32 -0.65
N THR A 96 -18.52 6.56 -0.72
CA THR A 96 -17.80 7.08 -1.88
C THR A 96 -16.31 7.17 -1.59
N LEU A 97 -15.51 7.05 -2.62
CA LEU A 97 -14.05 7.20 -2.61
C LEU A 97 -13.68 8.53 -3.27
N ASP A 98 -12.44 8.97 -3.06
CA ASP A 98 -11.88 10.01 -3.91
C ASP A 98 -11.55 9.47 -5.31
N ASP A 99 -11.22 10.40 -6.21
CA ASP A 99 -11.06 10.06 -7.63
C ASP A 99 -9.89 9.09 -7.88
N GLY A 100 -8.77 9.25 -7.15
CA GLY A 100 -7.59 8.40 -7.28
C GLY A 100 -7.84 6.98 -6.80
N GLU A 101 -8.44 6.83 -5.61
CA GLU A 101 -8.83 5.53 -5.04
C GLU A 101 -9.84 4.80 -5.93
N ALA A 102 -10.87 5.51 -6.39
CA ALA A 102 -11.91 4.97 -7.26
C ALA A 102 -11.33 4.50 -8.61
N ALA A 103 -10.46 5.30 -9.23
CA ALA A 103 -9.78 4.94 -10.47
C ALA A 103 -8.88 3.72 -10.28
N THR A 104 -8.15 3.66 -9.15
CA THR A 104 -7.27 2.53 -8.82
C THR A 104 -8.07 1.23 -8.72
N LEU A 105 -9.19 1.21 -7.99
CA LEU A 105 -10.04 0.02 -7.87
C LEU A 105 -10.69 -0.36 -9.21
N ALA A 106 -11.23 0.62 -9.94
CA ALA A 106 -11.90 0.37 -11.22
C ALA A 106 -10.95 -0.24 -12.27
N ILE A 107 -9.73 0.30 -12.37
CA ILE A 107 -8.70 -0.21 -13.28
C ILE A 107 -8.21 -1.59 -12.82
N ALA A 108 -7.98 -1.79 -11.52
CA ALA A 108 -7.55 -3.07 -11.00
C ALA A 108 -8.57 -4.19 -11.27
N LEU A 109 -9.86 -3.92 -11.10
CA LEU A 109 -10.95 -4.83 -11.46
C LEU A 109 -10.95 -5.15 -12.95
N HIS A 110 -10.86 -4.12 -13.79
CA HIS A 110 -10.87 -4.28 -15.25
C HIS A 110 -9.69 -5.16 -15.74
N LEU A 111 -8.51 -4.94 -15.19
CA LEU A 111 -7.29 -5.65 -15.56
C LEU A 111 -7.08 -6.98 -14.82
N ARG A 112 -7.96 -7.33 -13.87
CA ARG A 112 -7.75 -8.44 -12.93
C ARG A 112 -6.41 -8.35 -12.22
N ALA A 113 -6.07 -7.13 -11.81
CA ALA A 113 -4.83 -6.75 -11.15
C ALA A 113 -4.98 -6.78 -9.62
N THR A 114 -3.86 -6.64 -8.91
CA THR A 114 -3.87 -6.32 -7.49
C THR A 114 -3.95 -4.80 -7.32
N ALA A 115 -4.91 -4.31 -6.56
CA ALA A 115 -4.98 -2.91 -6.16
C ALA A 115 -4.06 -2.64 -4.97
N LEU A 116 -3.24 -1.61 -5.05
CA LEU A 116 -2.40 -1.15 -3.94
C LEU A 116 -3.01 0.14 -3.39
N ILE A 117 -3.50 0.09 -2.15
CA ILE A 117 -4.21 1.20 -1.49
C ILE A 117 -3.92 1.16 0.01
N ASP A 118 -3.62 2.32 0.62
CA ASP A 118 -3.33 2.43 2.05
C ASP A 118 -4.50 3.01 2.87
N GLU A 119 -5.53 3.54 2.22
CA GLU A 119 -6.67 4.14 2.93
C GLU A 119 -7.67 3.07 3.39
N ARG A 120 -7.90 3.03 4.72
CA ARG A 120 -8.77 2.02 5.36
C ARG A 120 -10.19 2.00 4.79
N LYS A 121 -10.74 3.18 4.46
CA LYS A 121 -12.08 3.29 3.89
C LYS A 121 -12.16 2.62 2.52
N ALA A 122 -11.18 2.87 1.66
CA ALA A 122 -11.12 2.28 0.33
C ALA A 122 -10.95 0.77 0.40
N ILE A 123 -10.09 0.26 1.29
CA ILE A 123 -9.94 -1.18 1.56
C ILE A 123 -11.26 -1.79 2.02
N GLY A 124 -11.96 -1.14 2.96
CA GLY A 124 -13.26 -1.62 3.47
C GLY A 124 -14.34 -1.65 2.40
N ILE A 125 -14.43 -0.63 1.54
CA ILE A 125 -15.37 -0.58 0.42
C ILE A 125 -15.02 -1.66 -0.62
N ALA A 126 -13.74 -1.84 -0.95
CA ALA A 126 -13.28 -2.87 -1.86
C ALA A 126 -13.66 -4.28 -1.36
N ALA A 127 -13.39 -4.59 -0.09
CA ALA A 127 -13.73 -5.88 0.51
C ALA A 127 -15.23 -6.17 0.52
N ALA A 128 -16.06 -5.13 0.75
CA ALA A 128 -17.51 -5.28 0.78
C ALA A 128 -18.14 -5.43 -0.60
N ARG A 129 -17.62 -4.72 -1.61
CA ARG A 129 -18.23 -4.65 -2.94
C ARG A 129 -17.58 -5.57 -3.97
N PHE A 130 -16.31 -5.90 -3.79
CA PHE A 130 -15.49 -6.65 -4.75
C PHE A 130 -14.66 -7.71 -4.03
N PRO A 131 -15.29 -8.73 -3.43
CA PRO A 131 -14.60 -9.72 -2.59
C PRO A 131 -13.54 -10.53 -3.35
N ASP A 132 -13.62 -10.61 -4.67
CA ASP A 132 -12.64 -11.30 -5.51
C ASP A 132 -11.44 -10.41 -5.91
N LEU A 133 -11.48 -9.10 -5.59
CA LEU A 133 -10.37 -8.20 -5.86
C LEU A 133 -9.29 -8.35 -4.79
N THR A 134 -8.07 -8.68 -5.22
CA THR A 134 -6.93 -8.62 -4.32
C THR A 134 -6.54 -7.17 -4.06
N VAL A 135 -6.57 -6.79 -2.78
CA VAL A 135 -6.10 -5.48 -2.31
C VAL A 135 -4.94 -5.68 -1.36
N ALA A 136 -3.87 -4.90 -1.52
CA ALA A 136 -2.72 -4.90 -0.64
C ALA A 136 -2.31 -3.46 -0.31
N THR A 137 -1.56 -3.29 0.77
CA THR A 137 -1.05 -2.00 1.24
C THR A 137 0.43 -1.84 0.89
N THR A 138 0.97 -0.62 1.05
CA THR A 138 2.42 -0.40 0.97
C THR A 138 3.17 -1.26 1.98
N THR A 139 2.60 -1.49 3.16
CA THR A 139 3.22 -2.33 4.20
C THR A 139 3.30 -3.79 3.75
N ASP A 140 2.21 -4.35 3.18
CA ASP A 140 2.23 -5.72 2.62
C ASP A 140 3.31 -5.86 1.56
N LEU A 141 3.47 -4.84 0.72
CA LEU A 141 4.46 -4.83 -0.34
C LEU A 141 5.89 -4.85 0.21
N LEU A 142 6.20 -3.95 1.15
CA LEU A 142 7.53 -3.84 1.77
C LEU A 142 7.90 -5.09 2.56
N LEU A 143 6.94 -5.73 3.23
CA LEU A 143 7.14 -6.95 4.01
C LEU A 143 7.07 -8.24 3.18
N SER A 144 6.77 -8.14 1.88
CA SER A 144 6.69 -9.32 1.01
C SER A 144 8.00 -10.09 0.93
N ALA A 145 7.90 -11.41 0.72
CA ALA A 145 9.06 -12.28 0.56
C ALA A 145 9.97 -11.82 -0.60
N HIS A 146 9.39 -11.27 -1.67
CA HIS A 146 10.15 -10.76 -2.81
C HIS A 146 11.05 -9.58 -2.41
N VAL A 147 10.50 -8.61 -1.70
CA VAL A 147 11.27 -7.43 -1.25
C VAL A 147 12.33 -7.83 -0.22
N ARG A 148 11.99 -8.71 0.72
CA ARG A 148 12.93 -9.23 1.71
C ARG A 148 14.07 -10.08 1.12
N SER A 149 13.90 -10.63 -0.06
CA SER A 149 14.96 -11.36 -0.75
C SER A 149 15.99 -10.43 -1.42
N VAL A 150 15.66 -9.16 -1.61
CA VAL A 150 16.50 -8.14 -2.28
C VAL A 150 17.03 -7.09 -1.30
N LEU A 151 16.21 -6.65 -0.36
CA LEU A 151 16.61 -5.69 0.67
C LEU A 151 17.06 -6.45 1.92
N ASP A 152 18.28 -6.16 2.39
CA ASP A 152 18.71 -6.62 3.71
C ASP A 152 17.85 -6.00 4.83
N ALA A 153 17.94 -6.56 6.04
CA ALA A 153 17.11 -6.17 7.17
C ALA A 153 17.25 -4.67 7.53
N ASP A 154 18.48 -4.15 7.52
CA ASP A 154 18.75 -2.75 7.87
C ASP A 154 18.21 -1.78 6.82
N THR A 155 18.35 -2.11 5.55
CA THR A 155 17.81 -1.33 4.43
C THR A 155 16.28 -1.32 4.45
N LEU A 156 15.65 -2.46 4.70
CA LEU A 156 14.20 -2.57 4.84
C LEU A 156 13.70 -1.76 6.04
N ALA A 157 14.35 -1.89 7.20
CA ALA A 157 14.02 -1.14 8.41
C ALA A 157 14.16 0.38 8.17
N ALA A 158 15.19 0.82 7.45
CA ALA A 158 15.38 2.23 7.10
C ALA A 158 14.28 2.74 6.16
N ALA A 159 13.87 1.94 5.16
CA ALA A 159 12.79 2.27 4.25
C ALA A 159 11.44 2.38 4.97
N LEU A 160 11.10 1.41 5.83
CA LEU A 160 9.91 1.45 6.68
C LEU A 160 9.91 2.69 7.58
N PHE A 161 11.02 2.95 8.27
CA PHE A 161 11.15 4.11 9.15
C PHE A 161 10.93 5.42 8.41
N ALA A 162 11.53 5.59 7.22
CA ALA A 162 11.35 6.78 6.40
C ALA A 162 9.90 6.94 5.92
N SER A 163 9.25 5.86 5.46
CA SER A 163 7.84 5.89 5.06
C SER A 163 6.92 6.28 6.24
N LEU A 164 7.19 5.77 7.44
CA LEU A 164 6.40 6.06 8.65
C LEU A 164 6.59 7.50 9.16
N THR A 165 7.81 8.03 9.08
CA THR A 165 8.13 9.35 9.64
C THR A 165 7.90 10.49 8.64
N GLN A 166 8.32 10.34 7.39
CA GLN A 166 8.25 11.37 6.36
C GLN A 166 6.89 11.41 5.66
N ALA A 167 6.33 10.24 5.30
CA ALA A 167 5.05 10.12 4.63
C ALA A 167 3.87 9.94 5.60
N ARG A 168 4.12 9.58 6.85
CA ARG A 168 3.12 9.18 7.84
C ARG A 168 2.32 7.96 7.37
N MET A 169 3.02 7.01 6.75
CA MET A 169 2.44 5.75 6.31
C MET A 169 1.62 5.11 7.44
N ARG A 170 0.45 4.59 7.09
CA ARG A 170 -0.36 3.78 8.01
C ARG A 170 0.04 2.33 7.90
N VAL A 171 -0.01 1.63 9.01
CA VAL A 171 0.24 0.20 9.10
C VAL A 171 -1.08 -0.49 9.45
N PRO A 172 -1.50 -1.52 8.70
CA PRO A 172 -2.63 -2.36 9.09
C PRO A 172 -2.40 -3.01 10.46
N ASP A 173 -3.46 -3.15 11.27
CA ASP A 173 -3.34 -3.64 12.64
C ASP A 173 -2.67 -5.02 12.72
N HIS A 174 -2.93 -5.90 11.76
CA HIS A 174 -2.35 -7.25 11.71
C HIS A 174 -0.85 -7.29 11.36
N LEU A 175 -0.29 -6.19 10.81
CA LEU A 175 1.13 -6.07 10.47
C LEU A 175 1.93 -5.25 11.50
N LEU A 176 1.28 -4.69 12.53
CA LEU A 176 1.94 -3.82 13.50
C LEU A 176 3.11 -4.51 14.21
N SER A 177 2.93 -5.76 14.65
CA SER A 177 3.99 -6.51 15.33
C SER A 177 5.19 -6.69 14.43
N GLU A 178 4.96 -7.15 13.19
CA GLU A 178 6.02 -7.43 12.23
C GLU A 178 6.80 -6.17 11.83
N VAL A 179 6.10 -5.02 11.68
CA VAL A 179 6.73 -3.72 11.45
C VAL A 179 7.58 -3.30 12.64
N CYS A 180 7.08 -3.44 13.88
CA CYS A 180 7.85 -3.11 15.08
C CYS A 180 9.09 -3.99 15.24
N ASP A 181 8.98 -5.29 14.92
CA ASP A 181 10.11 -6.22 14.94
C ASP A 181 11.18 -5.82 13.92
N CYS A 182 10.76 -5.40 12.71
CA CYS A 182 11.69 -4.89 11.70
C CYS A 182 12.39 -3.59 12.11
N LEU A 183 11.66 -2.68 12.76
CA LEU A 183 12.19 -1.36 13.16
C LEU A 183 13.11 -1.42 14.37
N GLY A 184 12.84 -2.33 15.30
CA GLY A 184 13.38 -2.31 16.64
C GLY A 184 12.76 -1.22 17.52
N PRO A 185 13.02 -1.27 18.87
CA PRO A 185 12.35 -0.42 19.84
C PRO A 185 12.61 1.08 19.62
N ASP A 186 13.86 1.45 19.35
CA ASP A 186 14.27 2.85 19.24
C ASP A 186 13.56 3.57 18.07
N ARG A 187 13.55 2.95 16.89
CA ARG A 187 12.87 3.52 15.72
C ARG A 187 11.36 3.49 15.89
N THR A 188 10.79 2.46 16.51
CA THR A 188 9.36 2.33 16.76
C THR A 188 8.84 3.51 17.59
N GLN A 189 9.53 3.91 18.64
CA GLN A 189 9.16 5.04 19.50
C GLN A 189 9.07 6.37 18.73
N LEU A 190 9.90 6.55 17.72
CA LEU A 190 9.96 7.77 16.91
C LEU A 190 8.88 7.83 15.82
N CYS A 191 8.19 6.73 15.51
CA CYS A 191 7.18 6.64 14.45
C CYS A 191 5.80 7.12 14.94
N LEU A 192 5.52 8.41 14.92
CA LEU A 192 4.26 8.99 15.41
C LEU A 192 3.02 8.52 14.64
N SER A 193 3.15 7.94 13.46
CA SER A 193 2.07 7.33 12.71
C SER A 193 1.65 5.96 13.25
N LEU A 194 2.48 5.32 14.07
CA LEU A 194 2.12 4.09 14.76
C LEU A 194 1.25 4.39 16.00
N PRO A 195 0.33 3.47 16.37
CA PRO A 195 -0.47 3.60 17.58
C PRO A 195 0.39 3.75 18.84
N ALA A 196 -0.06 4.57 19.80
CA ALA A 196 0.68 4.80 21.04
C ALA A 196 1.02 3.50 21.79
N ARG A 197 0.10 2.53 21.83
CA ARG A 197 0.30 1.22 22.50
C ARG A 197 1.55 0.47 22.06
N VAL A 198 1.90 0.52 20.77
CA VAL A 198 3.11 -0.16 20.26
C VAL A 198 4.37 0.69 20.42
N ARG A 199 4.24 2.03 20.42
CA ARG A 199 5.38 2.94 20.61
C ARG A 199 5.90 2.98 22.05
N THR A 200 5.00 2.79 23.02
CA THR A 200 5.36 2.86 24.46
C THR A 200 5.78 1.50 25.05
N GLY A 201 5.81 0.44 24.25
CA GLY A 201 6.09 -0.92 24.76
C GLY A 201 4.98 -1.49 25.65
N LEU A 202 3.85 -0.83 25.75
CA LEU A 202 2.64 -1.33 26.41
C LEU A 202 1.95 -2.35 25.50
N ASN A 203 2.61 -3.47 25.24
CA ASN A 203 1.89 -4.68 24.92
C ASN A 203 1.11 -5.04 26.18
N GLU A 204 -0.20 -4.79 26.20
CA GLU A 204 -1.08 -5.44 27.15
C GLU A 204 -0.85 -6.95 26.99
N ILE A 205 -0.08 -7.51 27.90
CA ILE A 205 -0.22 -8.93 28.26
C ILE A 205 -1.64 -8.98 28.78
N VAL A 206 -2.59 -9.37 27.93
CA VAL A 206 -3.91 -9.83 28.36
C VAL A 206 -3.61 -11.06 29.20
N ALA A 207 -3.41 -10.85 30.48
CA ALA A 207 -3.36 -11.91 31.47
C ALA A 207 -4.71 -12.62 31.38
N ALA A 208 -4.67 -13.85 30.87
CA ALA A 208 -5.81 -14.74 30.98
C ALA A 208 -6.29 -14.77 32.44
N PRO A 209 -7.59 -14.63 32.72
CA PRO A 209 -8.06 -14.69 34.09
C PRO A 209 -7.67 -16.06 34.67
N LEU A 210 -6.88 -16.02 35.75
CA LEU A 210 -6.64 -17.18 36.58
C LEU A 210 -7.99 -17.69 37.06
N ILE A 211 -8.41 -18.81 36.51
CA ILE A 211 -9.52 -19.59 37.06
C ILE A 211 -9.06 -19.99 38.46
N ARG A 212 -9.59 -19.34 39.48
CA ARG A 212 -9.48 -19.81 40.86
C ARG A 212 -10.43 -21.00 40.96
N ASP A 213 -9.85 -22.19 41.02
CA ASP A 213 -10.54 -23.34 41.55
C ASP A 213 -10.94 -22.98 43.00
N VAL A 214 -12.23 -23.00 43.22
CA VAL A 214 -12.79 -22.88 44.60
C VAL A 214 -13.12 -24.32 45.01
N ASP A 215 -12.44 -24.80 46.02
CA ASP A 215 -12.78 -26.00 46.79
C ASP A 215 -14.19 -25.91 47.41
#